data_9aa2e280adefb5a98140330fedbacec5
#
_entry.id   9aa2e280adefb5a98140330fedbacec5
#
_cell.length_a   1.000
_cell.length_b   1.000
_cell.length_c   1.000
_cell.angle_alpha   90.00
_cell.angle_beta   90.00
_cell.angle_gamma   90.00
#
_symmetry.space_group_name_H-M   'P 1'
#
loop_
_entity.id
_entity.type
_entity.pdbx_description
1 polymer ?
#
loop_
_entity_poly.entity_id
_entity_poly.type
_entity_poly.pdbx_seq_one_letter_code
_entity_poly.pdbx_strand_id
1 'polypeptide(L)'
;MTDTMQALVVLDPERFEIQEVPVPEPGPMEVLCRVKAVSICGTDSHLIAGDYPGFWPPAFPIIPGHEWSGEIVKLGPGAEKAGWKIGDRVAGTSHDACGVCQQCVEGRYNLCENYGVMDLHRQYGHNYTGADAEYVVHGVKCIFPLPESVSWEEGAVIDPASIALHVANRARIQPGDNVGIMGGGAIGLLGGEAAKIRGAGRVIVVEPLAQRRQKALDMGFEVIDSSAGDAGATLREMTDGLGVDKIIEAAGVPI
;
A
#
# COMPACT_ATOMS: atom_id res chain seq x y z
N MET A 1 0.58 -29.66 3.22
CA MET A 1 1.24 -28.41 3.58
C MET A 1 2.16 -28.69 4.74
N THR A 2 3.26 -27.99 4.88
CA THR A 2 4.11 -28.03 6.07
C THR A 2 3.34 -27.44 7.25
N ASP A 3 3.62 -27.92 8.47
CA ASP A 3 2.95 -27.42 9.68
C ASP A 3 3.54 -26.07 10.13
N THR A 4 4.69 -25.68 9.57
CA THR A 4 5.43 -24.44 9.88
C THR A 4 5.79 -23.67 8.60
N MET A 5 6.06 -22.37 8.75
CA MET A 5 6.46 -21.43 7.70
C MET A 5 7.56 -20.49 8.19
N GLN A 6 8.31 -19.91 7.26
CA GLN A 6 9.22 -18.80 7.55
C GLN A 6 8.43 -17.48 7.57
N ALA A 7 8.73 -16.64 8.56
CA ALA A 7 8.14 -15.30 8.69
C ALA A 7 9.16 -14.31 9.25
N LEU A 8 9.08 -13.05 8.81
CA LEU A 8 9.76 -11.93 9.47
C LEU A 8 8.98 -11.59 10.75
N VAL A 9 9.59 -11.79 11.90
CA VAL A 9 8.98 -11.50 13.20
C VAL A 9 9.68 -10.31 13.83
N VAL A 10 8.93 -9.24 14.10
CA VAL A 10 9.41 -8.11 14.90
C VAL A 10 9.09 -8.44 16.35
N LEU A 11 10.13 -8.62 17.15
CA LEU A 11 10.06 -9.09 18.55
C LEU A 11 9.87 -7.93 19.54
N ASP A 12 10.53 -6.83 19.25
CA ASP A 12 10.52 -5.56 20.00
C ASP A 12 10.97 -4.46 19.03
N PRO A 13 10.85 -3.16 19.36
CA PRO A 13 11.45 -2.09 18.57
C PRO A 13 12.90 -2.38 18.20
N GLU A 14 13.25 -2.18 16.93
CA GLU A 14 14.58 -2.39 16.34
C GLU A 14 15.09 -3.85 16.39
N ARG A 15 14.28 -4.81 16.88
CA ARG A 15 14.67 -6.23 16.96
C ARG A 15 13.73 -7.10 16.16
N PHE A 16 14.21 -7.60 15.05
CA PHE A 16 13.47 -8.49 14.15
C PHE A 16 14.37 -9.61 13.63
N GLU A 17 13.76 -10.73 13.31
CA GLU A 17 14.45 -11.89 12.74
C GLU A 17 13.51 -12.76 11.91
N ILE A 18 14.07 -13.58 11.02
CA ILE A 18 13.32 -14.63 10.34
C ILE A 18 13.17 -15.80 11.31
N GLN A 19 11.93 -16.19 11.57
CA GLN A 19 11.59 -17.32 12.43
C GLN A 19 10.76 -18.35 11.70
N GLU A 20 10.88 -19.60 12.15
CA GLU A 20 9.94 -20.65 11.82
C GLU A 20 8.75 -20.59 12.79
N VAL A 21 7.58 -20.33 12.24
CA VAL A 21 6.33 -20.19 13.01
C VAL A 21 5.25 -21.13 12.47
N PRO A 22 4.23 -21.49 13.27
CA PRO A 22 3.12 -22.30 12.76
C PRO A 22 2.41 -21.64 11.58
N VAL A 23 2.01 -22.43 10.56
CA VAL A 23 1.12 -21.94 9.49
C VAL A 23 -0.24 -21.64 10.11
N PRO A 24 -0.81 -20.43 9.94
CA PRO A 24 -2.09 -20.07 10.55
C PRO A 24 -3.26 -20.82 9.88
N GLU A 25 -4.31 -21.11 10.67
CA GLU A 25 -5.54 -21.71 10.16
C GLU A 25 -6.59 -20.63 9.86
N PRO A 26 -7.23 -20.64 8.66
CA PRO A 26 -8.27 -19.68 8.35
C PRO A 26 -9.56 -19.97 9.11
N GLY A 27 -10.06 -18.94 9.80
CA GLY A 27 -11.35 -18.95 10.50
C GLY A 27 -12.55 -18.79 9.55
N PRO A 28 -13.77 -18.60 10.10
CA PRO A 28 -14.97 -18.36 9.29
C PRO A 28 -14.83 -17.11 8.41
N MET A 29 -15.19 -17.22 7.12
CA MET A 29 -15.07 -16.15 6.13
C MET A 29 -13.63 -15.64 5.93
N GLU A 30 -12.64 -16.49 6.18
CA GLU A 30 -11.23 -16.22 5.92
C GLU A 30 -10.67 -17.23 4.91
N VAL A 31 -9.54 -16.87 4.31
CA VAL A 31 -8.76 -17.74 3.42
C VAL A 31 -7.30 -17.75 3.86
N LEU A 32 -6.63 -18.88 3.68
CA LEU A 32 -5.17 -18.97 3.76
C LEU A 32 -4.60 -18.79 2.35
N CYS A 33 -3.73 -17.82 2.20
CA CYS A 33 -3.03 -17.54 0.96
C CYS A 33 -1.54 -17.88 1.09
N ARG A 34 -0.99 -18.50 0.06
CA ARG A 34 0.47 -18.56 -0.12
C ARG A 34 0.92 -17.23 -0.72
N VAL A 35 1.76 -16.51 -0.01
CA VAL A 35 2.35 -15.25 -0.49
C VAL A 35 3.31 -15.54 -1.63
N LYS A 36 3.23 -14.76 -2.70
CA LYS A 36 4.10 -14.85 -3.89
C LYS A 36 4.99 -13.63 -4.03
N ALA A 37 4.48 -12.47 -3.67
CA ALA A 37 5.23 -11.23 -3.61
C ALA A 37 4.69 -10.34 -2.48
N VAL A 38 5.59 -9.61 -1.86
CA VAL A 38 5.29 -8.57 -0.87
C VAL A 38 6.14 -7.35 -1.19
N SER A 39 5.61 -6.15 -1.07
CA SER A 39 6.36 -4.91 -1.15
C SER A 39 6.54 -4.30 0.24
N ILE A 40 7.63 -3.55 0.41
CA ILE A 40 7.96 -2.90 1.69
C ILE A 40 7.43 -1.48 1.66
N CYS A 41 6.56 -1.15 2.61
CA CYS A 41 6.04 0.19 2.83
C CYS A 41 6.96 1.00 3.77
N GLY A 42 6.92 2.32 3.66
CA GLY A 42 7.57 3.19 4.65
C GLY A 42 7.07 2.96 6.07
N THR A 43 5.81 2.57 6.25
CA THR A 43 5.21 2.21 7.54
C THR A 43 5.88 1.01 8.21
N ASP A 44 6.40 0.06 7.44
CA ASP A 44 7.08 -1.13 8.01
C ASP A 44 8.35 -0.71 8.75
N SER A 45 9.12 0.24 8.21
CA SER A 45 10.30 0.77 8.89
C SER A 45 9.95 1.50 10.19
N HIS A 46 8.87 2.27 10.22
CA HIS A 46 8.38 2.95 11.42
C HIS A 46 7.83 1.96 12.47
N LEU A 47 7.16 0.88 12.01
CA LEU A 47 6.66 -0.18 12.88
C LEU A 47 7.83 -0.94 13.53
N ILE A 48 8.87 -1.26 12.74
CA ILE A 48 10.10 -1.91 13.25
C ILE A 48 10.84 -0.98 14.22
N ALA A 49 10.90 0.32 13.95
CA ALA A 49 11.53 1.29 14.83
C ALA A 49 10.72 1.56 16.13
N GLY A 50 9.44 1.19 16.16
CA GLY A 50 8.55 1.45 17.30
C GLY A 50 8.10 2.91 17.41
N ASP A 51 8.01 3.63 16.27
CA ASP A 51 7.67 5.05 16.22
C ASP A 51 6.21 5.36 16.60
N TYR A 52 5.35 4.34 16.69
CA TYR A 52 3.93 4.46 17.02
C TYR A 52 3.55 3.72 18.32
N PRO A 53 4.17 4.02 19.47
CA PRO A 53 3.99 3.25 20.70
C PRO A 53 2.52 3.25 21.14
N GLY A 54 1.99 2.03 21.36
CA GLY A 54 0.61 1.83 21.79
C GLY A 54 -0.45 2.02 20.71
N PHE A 55 -0.03 2.29 19.47
CA PHE A 55 -0.94 2.42 18.33
C PHE A 55 -0.66 1.35 17.26
N TRP A 56 0.58 1.29 16.75
CA TRP A 56 1.07 0.26 15.84
C TRP A 56 2.47 -0.21 16.21
N PRO A 57 2.67 -1.51 16.42
CA PRO A 57 1.66 -2.50 16.77
C PRO A 57 1.15 -2.26 18.19
N PRO A 58 -0.04 -2.77 18.55
CA PRO A 58 -0.53 -2.67 19.93
C PRO A 58 0.31 -3.50 20.90
N ALA A 59 0.99 -4.54 20.40
CA ALA A 59 1.88 -5.43 21.14
C ALA A 59 2.86 -6.13 20.20
N PHE A 60 4.04 -6.49 20.72
CA PHE A 60 4.99 -7.41 20.09
C PHE A 60 4.87 -8.81 20.70
N PRO A 61 5.25 -9.89 19.99
CA PRO A 61 5.78 -9.91 18.62
C PRO A 61 4.69 -9.72 17.56
N ILE A 62 5.07 -9.24 16.37
CA ILE A 62 4.19 -9.11 15.21
C ILE A 62 4.89 -9.51 13.91
N ILE A 63 4.14 -10.01 12.94
CA ILE A 63 4.57 -10.19 11.55
C ILE A 63 4.02 -8.99 10.76
N PRO A 64 4.86 -8.12 10.19
CA PRO A 64 4.44 -6.98 9.38
C PRO A 64 4.06 -7.39 7.96
N GLY A 65 3.99 -6.42 7.03
CA GLY A 65 3.67 -6.62 5.62
C GLY A 65 2.18 -6.54 5.32
N HIS A 66 1.80 -5.59 4.50
CA HIS A 66 0.40 -5.32 4.16
C HIS A 66 0.16 -5.10 2.66
N GLU A 67 1.24 -5.05 1.88
CA GLU A 67 1.24 -4.87 0.44
C GLU A 67 1.67 -6.18 -0.22
N TRP A 68 0.72 -7.05 -0.58
CA TRP A 68 1.05 -8.40 -1.01
C TRP A 68 0.13 -8.95 -2.10
N SER A 69 0.61 -9.97 -2.80
CA SER A 69 -0.16 -10.81 -3.70
C SER A 69 0.16 -12.29 -3.48
N GLY A 70 -0.78 -13.15 -3.84
CA GLY A 70 -0.61 -14.58 -3.64
C GLY A 70 -1.75 -15.41 -4.20
N GLU A 71 -1.76 -16.68 -3.80
CA GLU A 71 -2.69 -17.70 -4.27
C GLU A 71 -3.43 -18.32 -3.07
N ILE A 72 -4.75 -18.45 -3.16
CA ILE A 72 -5.56 -19.11 -2.14
C ILE A 72 -5.21 -20.61 -2.10
N VAL A 73 -4.78 -21.11 -0.95
CA VAL A 73 -4.42 -22.53 -0.74
C VAL A 73 -5.36 -23.26 0.19
N LYS A 74 -6.15 -22.55 1.01
CA LYS A 74 -7.15 -23.13 1.90
C LYS A 74 -8.30 -22.15 2.13
N LEU A 75 -9.52 -22.67 2.21
CA LEU A 75 -10.72 -21.90 2.55
C LEU A 75 -11.13 -22.19 4.00
N GLY A 76 -11.38 -21.15 4.76
CA GLY A 76 -12.07 -21.26 6.04
C GLY A 76 -13.58 -21.46 5.85
N PRO A 77 -14.31 -21.83 6.91
CA PRO A 77 -15.74 -22.10 6.83
C PRO A 77 -16.52 -20.93 6.24
N GLY A 78 -17.29 -21.20 5.16
CA GLY A 78 -18.15 -20.21 4.52
C GLY A 78 -17.47 -19.34 3.43
N ALA A 79 -16.14 -19.39 3.31
CA ALA A 79 -15.42 -18.59 2.31
C ALA A 79 -15.82 -18.93 0.87
N GLU A 80 -16.20 -20.19 0.61
CA GLU A 80 -16.72 -20.63 -0.69
C GLU A 80 -18.01 -19.91 -1.10
N LYS A 81 -18.81 -19.44 -0.13
CA LYS A 81 -20.05 -18.68 -0.39
C LYS A 81 -19.76 -17.26 -0.87
N ALA A 82 -18.57 -16.74 -0.62
CA ALA A 82 -18.11 -15.47 -1.19
C ALA A 82 -17.58 -15.62 -2.62
N GLY A 83 -17.60 -16.84 -3.19
CA GLY A 83 -17.19 -17.13 -4.56
C GLY A 83 -15.73 -17.53 -4.73
N TRP A 84 -14.95 -17.54 -3.66
CA TRP A 84 -13.52 -17.88 -3.69
C TRP A 84 -13.26 -19.37 -3.82
N LYS A 85 -12.15 -19.73 -4.48
CA LYS A 85 -11.71 -21.10 -4.71
C LYS A 85 -10.22 -21.25 -4.41
N ILE A 86 -9.81 -22.46 -4.08
CA ILE A 86 -8.37 -22.82 -4.03
C ILE A 86 -7.79 -22.64 -5.44
N GLY A 87 -6.61 -22.02 -5.51
CA GLY A 87 -5.92 -21.67 -6.75
C GLY A 87 -6.24 -20.26 -7.28
N ASP A 88 -7.21 -19.55 -6.69
CA ASP A 88 -7.49 -18.16 -7.11
C ASP A 88 -6.29 -17.27 -6.78
N ARG A 89 -5.92 -16.44 -7.77
CA ARG A 89 -4.90 -15.41 -7.64
C ARG A 89 -5.52 -14.17 -7.00
N VAL A 90 -4.87 -13.65 -5.98
CA VAL A 90 -5.40 -12.51 -5.19
C VAL A 90 -4.32 -11.52 -4.81
N ALA A 91 -4.74 -10.27 -4.59
CA ALA A 91 -4.00 -9.26 -3.84
C ALA A 91 -4.82 -8.87 -2.61
N GLY A 92 -4.14 -8.63 -1.49
CA GLY A 92 -4.78 -8.24 -0.24
C GLY A 92 -4.73 -6.74 0.00
N THR A 93 -5.69 -6.22 0.79
CA THR A 93 -5.64 -4.88 1.36
C THR A 93 -5.47 -4.96 2.87
N SER A 94 -4.92 -3.90 3.46
CA SER A 94 -4.63 -3.89 4.90
C SER A 94 -5.88 -3.84 5.78
N HIS A 95 -7.00 -3.25 5.34
CA HIS A 95 -8.16 -2.97 6.18
C HIS A 95 -9.24 -4.06 6.15
N ASP A 96 -9.47 -4.70 7.29
CA ASP A 96 -10.64 -5.55 7.56
C ASP A 96 -11.61 -4.79 8.48
N ALA A 97 -12.39 -3.90 7.89
CA ALA A 97 -13.33 -3.03 8.59
C ALA A 97 -14.57 -3.78 9.09
N CYS A 98 -15.26 -3.24 10.09
CA CYS A 98 -16.41 -3.91 10.74
C CYS A 98 -17.58 -4.22 9.81
N GLY A 99 -17.74 -3.48 8.71
CA GLY A 99 -18.80 -3.69 7.72
C GLY A 99 -20.20 -3.21 8.13
N VAL A 100 -20.41 -2.77 9.36
CA VAL A 100 -21.75 -2.47 9.92
C VAL A 100 -21.93 -1.04 10.42
N CYS A 101 -20.87 -0.27 10.68
CA CYS A 101 -20.99 1.14 11.05
C CYS A 101 -21.42 1.99 9.85
N GLN A 102 -21.84 3.22 10.09
CA GLN A 102 -22.32 4.11 9.04
C GLN A 102 -21.29 4.29 7.92
N GLN A 103 -20.02 4.52 8.26
CA GLN A 103 -18.96 4.71 7.27
C GLN A 103 -18.78 3.47 6.39
N CYS A 104 -18.79 2.28 6.99
CA CYS A 104 -18.65 1.03 6.25
C CYS A 104 -19.84 0.78 5.31
N VAL A 105 -21.07 1.00 5.78
CA VAL A 105 -22.29 0.82 4.97
C VAL A 105 -22.32 1.80 3.78
N GLU A 106 -21.74 2.98 3.94
CA GLU A 106 -21.59 3.99 2.88
C GLU A 106 -20.39 3.73 1.95
N GLY A 107 -19.67 2.62 2.13
CA GLY A 107 -18.50 2.25 1.31
C GLY A 107 -17.19 2.96 1.70
N ARG A 108 -17.18 3.70 2.79
CA ARG A 108 -16.00 4.38 3.33
C ARG A 108 -15.34 3.57 4.45
N TYR A 109 -15.02 2.31 4.17
CA TYR A 109 -14.48 1.36 5.15
C TYR A 109 -13.15 1.81 5.78
N ASN A 110 -12.34 2.58 5.05
CA ASN A 110 -11.12 3.22 5.55
C ASN A 110 -11.37 4.27 6.64
N LEU A 111 -12.62 4.71 6.81
CA LEU A 111 -13.09 5.60 7.89
C LEU A 111 -13.95 4.84 8.91
N CYS A 112 -13.73 3.54 9.06
CA CYS A 112 -14.48 2.70 10.00
C CYS A 112 -14.48 3.32 11.41
N GLU A 113 -15.68 3.50 12.00
CA GLU A 113 -15.84 4.07 13.34
C GLU A 113 -15.26 3.17 14.44
N ASN A 114 -15.09 1.88 14.13
CA ASN A 114 -14.48 0.90 15.01
C ASN A 114 -12.98 0.69 14.73
N TYR A 115 -12.31 1.65 14.08
CA TYR A 115 -10.89 1.56 13.82
C TYR A 115 -10.10 1.36 15.12
N GLY A 116 -9.21 0.37 15.15
CA GLY A 116 -8.42 0.02 16.33
C GLY A 116 -9.13 -0.84 17.37
N VAL A 117 -10.43 -1.13 17.20
CA VAL A 117 -11.16 -2.11 18.04
C VAL A 117 -10.92 -3.50 17.46
N MET A 118 -9.97 -4.26 18.03
CA MET A 118 -9.40 -5.49 17.45
C MET A 118 -10.43 -6.57 17.09
N ASP A 119 -11.53 -6.68 17.83
CA ASP A 119 -12.60 -7.65 17.56
C ASP A 119 -13.49 -7.23 16.37
N LEU A 120 -13.46 -5.95 15.99
CA LEU A 120 -14.34 -5.38 14.97
C LEU A 120 -13.59 -4.86 13.74
N HIS A 121 -12.33 -4.48 13.91
CA HIS A 121 -11.49 -3.94 12.86
C HIS A 121 -10.06 -4.47 12.98
N ARG A 122 -9.55 -5.06 11.90
CA ARG A 122 -8.16 -5.51 11.81
C ARG A 122 -7.45 -4.69 10.74
N GLN A 123 -6.20 -4.36 11.00
CA GLN A 123 -5.32 -3.80 9.99
C GLN A 123 -4.11 -4.73 9.87
N TYR A 124 -4.17 -5.57 8.84
CA TYR A 124 -3.15 -6.58 8.57
C TYR A 124 -1.78 -5.92 8.37
N GLY A 125 -0.75 -6.51 8.97
CA GLY A 125 0.61 -5.98 8.94
C GLY A 125 0.89 -4.77 9.84
N HIS A 126 -0.13 -4.26 10.56
CA HIS A 126 0.00 -3.12 11.46
C HIS A 126 -0.41 -3.47 12.90
N ASN A 127 -1.70 -3.74 13.12
CA ASN A 127 -2.22 -4.17 14.41
C ASN A 127 -2.64 -5.64 14.42
N TYR A 128 -2.52 -6.32 13.29
CA TYR A 128 -2.81 -7.74 13.10
C TYR A 128 -1.74 -8.36 12.21
N THR A 129 -1.55 -9.69 12.30
CA THR A 129 -0.54 -10.43 11.54
C THR A 129 -0.61 -10.13 10.04
N GLY A 130 0.54 -9.80 9.45
CA GLY A 130 0.71 -9.43 8.05
C GLY A 130 1.29 -10.53 7.17
N ALA A 131 1.77 -10.11 6.00
CA ALA A 131 2.17 -10.97 4.89
C ALA A 131 3.69 -11.10 4.68
N ASP A 132 4.54 -10.57 5.57
CA ASP A 132 5.99 -10.83 5.53
C ASP A 132 6.30 -12.25 6.02
N ALA A 133 5.63 -13.23 5.37
CA ALA A 133 5.66 -14.65 5.67
C ALA A 133 5.34 -15.46 4.40
N GLU A 134 5.59 -16.79 4.44
CA GLU A 134 5.22 -17.65 3.32
C GLU A 134 3.71 -17.81 3.13
N TYR A 135 2.94 -17.65 4.22
CA TYR A 135 1.47 -17.74 4.21
C TYR A 135 0.86 -16.65 5.06
N VAL A 136 -0.33 -16.18 4.66
CA VAL A 136 -1.13 -15.20 5.41
C VAL A 136 -2.60 -15.60 5.40
N VAL A 137 -3.28 -15.37 6.51
CA VAL A 137 -4.76 -15.47 6.60
C VAL A 137 -5.37 -14.11 6.38
N HIS A 138 -6.36 -14.04 5.49
CA HIS A 138 -7.09 -12.81 5.18
C HIS A 138 -8.59 -13.03 5.15
N GLY A 139 -9.35 -12.02 5.56
CA GLY A 139 -10.80 -12.00 5.39
C GLY A 139 -11.21 -11.94 3.91
N VAL A 140 -12.24 -12.69 3.52
CA VAL A 140 -12.73 -12.76 2.13
C VAL A 140 -13.10 -11.40 1.52
N LYS A 141 -13.42 -10.40 2.34
CA LYS A 141 -13.77 -9.03 1.90
C LYS A 141 -12.55 -8.12 1.73
N CYS A 142 -11.36 -8.60 2.09
CA CYS A 142 -10.11 -7.85 2.07
C CYS A 142 -9.15 -8.34 0.99
N ILE A 143 -9.60 -9.23 0.11
CA ILE A 143 -8.84 -9.74 -1.02
C ILE A 143 -9.58 -9.45 -2.32
N PHE A 144 -8.81 -9.22 -3.38
CA PHE A 144 -9.30 -8.90 -4.71
C PHE A 144 -8.71 -9.86 -5.73
N PRO A 145 -9.50 -10.26 -6.77
CA PRO A 145 -8.99 -11.15 -7.79
C PRO A 145 -7.86 -10.47 -8.58
N LEU A 146 -6.76 -11.16 -8.76
CA LEU A 146 -5.62 -10.71 -9.55
C LEU A 146 -5.67 -11.35 -10.93
N PRO A 147 -5.87 -10.58 -12.02
CA PRO A 147 -5.90 -11.11 -13.38
C PRO A 147 -4.61 -11.84 -13.75
N GLU A 148 -4.71 -12.83 -14.65
CA GLU A 148 -3.54 -13.57 -15.16
C GLU A 148 -2.51 -12.67 -15.86
N SER A 149 -2.95 -11.54 -16.43
CA SER A 149 -2.09 -10.56 -17.10
C SER A 149 -1.28 -9.70 -16.15
N VAL A 150 -1.56 -9.74 -14.83
CA VAL A 150 -0.85 -8.98 -13.81
C VAL A 150 0.11 -9.91 -13.09
N SER A 151 1.39 -9.56 -13.03
CA SER A 151 2.40 -10.34 -12.29
C SER A 151 2.16 -10.31 -10.78
N TRP A 152 2.83 -11.18 -10.05
CA TRP A 152 2.73 -11.16 -8.58
C TRP A 152 3.32 -9.88 -7.98
N GLU A 153 4.42 -9.40 -8.53
CA GLU A 153 5.09 -8.15 -8.13
C GLU A 153 4.19 -6.93 -8.38
N GLU A 154 3.53 -6.85 -9.54
CA GLU A 154 2.54 -5.82 -9.81
C GLU A 154 1.33 -5.93 -8.87
N GLY A 155 0.91 -7.16 -8.56
CA GLY A 155 -0.15 -7.43 -7.58
C GLY A 155 0.20 -6.96 -6.17
N ALA A 156 1.46 -7.09 -5.75
CA ALA A 156 1.91 -6.64 -4.44
C ALA A 156 1.83 -5.12 -4.26
N VAL A 157 1.95 -4.33 -5.34
CA VAL A 157 1.87 -2.85 -5.27
C VAL A 157 0.46 -2.30 -5.48
N ILE A 158 -0.59 -3.14 -5.49
CA ILE A 158 -1.98 -2.67 -5.63
C ILE A 158 -2.40 -1.75 -4.48
N ASP A 159 -1.98 -2.02 -3.24
CA ASP A 159 -2.29 -1.16 -2.10
C ASP A 159 -1.74 0.25 -2.31
N PRO A 160 -0.42 0.50 -2.49
CA PRO A 160 0.11 1.84 -2.77
C PRO A 160 -0.44 2.45 -4.07
N ALA A 161 -0.75 1.65 -5.11
CA ALA A 161 -1.38 2.13 -6.32
C ALA A 161 -2.81 2.66 -6.07
N SER A 162 -3.56 2.01 -5.17
CA SER A 162 -4.89 2.49 -4.77
C SER A 162 -4.84 3.82 -4.03
N ILE A 163 -3.85 4.01 -3.16
CA ILE A 163 -3.57 5.30 -2.49
C ILE A 163 -3.25 6.38 -3.53
N ALA A 164 -2.35 6.08 -4.47
CA ALA A 164 -1.94 7.01 -5.52
C ALA A 164 -3.15 7.44 -6.40
N LEU A 165 -3.99 6.49 -6.80
CA LEU A 165 -5.21 6.77 -7.55
C LEU A 165 -6.20 7.60 -6.72
N HIS A 166 -6.35 7.31 -5.42
CA HIS A 166 -7.19 8.10 -4.53
C HIS A 166 -6.70 9.54 -4.44
N VAL A 167 -5.41 9.77 -4.27
CA VAL A 167 -4.80 11.11 -4.25
C VAL A 167 -5.07 11.85 -5.55
N ALA A 168 -4.85 11.22 -6.72
CA ALA A 168 -5.15 11.81 -8.03
C ALA A 168 -6.64 12.20 -8.17
N ASN A 169 -7.55 11.35 -7.65
CA ASN A 169 -8.98 11.66 -7.60
C ASN A 169 -9.28 12.86 -6.70
N ARG A 170 -8.66 12.94 -5.53
CA ARG A 170 -8.83 14.05 -4.58
C ARG A 170 -8.27 15.36 -5.13
N ALA A 171 -7.18 15.31 -5.89
CA ALA A 171 -6.62 16.47 -6.59
C ALA A 171 -7.53 16.98 -7.72
N ARG A 172 -8.55 16.20 -8.14
CA ARG A 172 -9.49 16.56 -9.21
C ARG A 172 -8.76 16.94 -10.50
N ILE A 173 -7.78 16.13 -10.88
CA ILE A 173 -6.99 16.34 -12.10
C ILE A 173 -7.92 16.35 -13.31
N GLN A 174 -7.75 17.36 -14.18
CA GLN A 174 -8.49 17.53 -15.42
C GLN A 174 -7.59 17.26 -16.62
N PRO A 175 -8.15 16.90 -17.79
CA PRO A 175 -7.39 16.78 -19.01
C PRO A 175 -6.61 18.07 -19.34
N GLY A 176 -5.31 17.93 -19.53
CA GLY A 176 -4.42 19.03 -19.84
C GLY A 176 -3.74 19.69 -18.64
N ASP A 177 -4.12 19.38 -17.39
CA ASP A 177 -3.48 19.93 -16.20
C ASP A 177 -1.97 19.64 -16.17
N ASN A 178 -1.17 20.61 -15.74
CA ASN A 178 0.21 20.43 -15.33
C ASN A 178 0.22 19.98 -13.86
N VAL A 179 0.78 18.81 -13.56
CA VAL A 179 0.79 18.24 -12.23
C VAL A 179 2.20 18.18 -11.67
N GLY A 180 2.44 18.85 -10.55
CA GLY A 180 3.67 18.73 -9.77
C GLY A 180 3.57 17.59 -8.74
N ILE A 181 4.60 16.74 -8.69
CA ILE A 181 4.72 15.66 -7.70
C ILE A 181 5.89 16.00 -6.79
N MET A 182 5.61 16.25 -5.51
CA MET A 182 6.64 16.48 -4.51
C MET A 182 7.08 15.14 -3.93
N GLY A 183 8.28 14.67 -4.29
CA GLY A 183 8.83 13.38 -3.91
C GLY A 183 8.71 12.30 -5.00
N GLY A 184 9.85 11.74 -5.41
CA GLY A 184 9.98 10.67 -6.42
C GLY A 184 10.03 9.26 -5.80
N GLY A 185 9.41 9.04 -4.64
CA GLY A 185 9.22 7.72 -4.01
C GLY A 185 8.09 6.92 -4.67
N ALA A 186 7.77 5.73 -4.13
CA ALA A 186 6.75 4.84 -4.69
C ALA A 186 5.40 5.54 -4.87
N ILE A 187 4.89 6.23 -3.84
CA ILE A 187 3.60 6.96 -3.91
C ILE A 187 3.67 8.10 -4.93
N GLY A 188 4.78 8.85 -4.99
CA GLY A 188 4.91 9.93 -5.96
C GLY A 188 4.93 9.44 -7.41
N LEU A 189 5.69 8.37 -7.69
CA LEU A 189 5.76 7.79 -9.04
C LEU A 189 4.43 7.18 -9.47
N LEU A 190 3.76 6.41 -8.60
CA LEU A 190 2.43 5.88 -8.84
C LEU A 190 1.38 7.00 -8.96
N GLY A 191 1.53 8.08 -8.17
CA GLY A 191 0.71 9.29 -8.28
C GLY A 191 0.86 9.99 -9.63
N GLY A 192 2.07 10.01 -10.17
CA GLY A 192 2.36 10.52 -11.52
C GLY A 192 1.67 9.69 -12.61
N GLU A 193 1.72 8.35 -12.51
CA GLU A 193 0.99 7.48 -13.44
C GLU A 193 -0.53 7.66 -13.31
N ALA A 194 -1.04 7.73 -12.09
CA ALA A 194 -2.45 8.00 -11.86
C ALA A 194 -2.88 9.37 -12.43
N ALA A 195 -2.00 10.38 -12.36
CA ALA A 195 -2.25 11.69 -12.96
C ALA A 195 -2.32 11.60 -14.50
N LYS A 196 -1.42 10.86 -15.13
CA LYS A 196 -1.48 10.61 -16.60
C LYS A 196 -2.78 9.90 -16.99
N ILE A 197 -3.16 8.86 -16.26
CA ILE A 197 -4.43 8.12 -16.48
C ILE A 197 -5.64 9.07 -16.37
N ARG A 198 -5.58 10.08 -15.51
CA ARG A 198 -6.60 11.12 -15.37
C ARG A 198 -6.55 12.19 -16.46
N GLY A 199 -5.56 12.16 -17.33
CA GLY A 199 -5.44 13.09 -18.45
C GLY A 199 -4.53 14.28 -18.19
N ALA A 200 -3.67 14.25 -17.18
CA ALA A 200 -2.65 15.28 -16.99
C ALA A 200 -1.87 15.48 -18.28
N GLY A 201 -1.68 16.73 -18.68
CA GLY A 201 -0.90 17.09 -19.86
C GLY A 201 0.59 16.95 -19.62
N ARG A 202 1.04 17.33 -18.42
CA ARG A 202 2.43 17.18 -17.96
C ARG A 202 2.47 16.68 -16.53
N VAL A 203 3.48 15.88 -16.22
CA VAL A 203 3.80 15.44 -14.85
C VAL A 203 5.25 15.77 -14.56
N ILE A 204 5.49 16.61 -13.55
CA ILE A 204 6.81 17.11 -13.16
C ILE A 204 7.10 16.64 -11.75
N VAL A 205 8.10 15.77 -11.60
CA VAL A 205 8.52 15.21 -10.30
C VAL A 205 9.65 16.05 -9.72
N VAL A 206 9.47 16.51 -8.48
CA VAL A 206 10.47 17.28 -7.72
C VAL A 206 11.11 16.34 -6.70
N GLU A 207 12.41 16.04 -6.86
CA GLU A 207 13.09 15.00 -6.05
C GLU A 207 14.58 15.34 -5.90
N PRO A 208 15.14 15.37 -4.67
CA PRO A 208 16.55 15.66 -4.45
C PRO A 208 17.50 14.50 -4.82
N LEU A 209 17.03 13.24 -4.76
CA LEU A 209 17.89 12.07 -4.97
C LEU A 209 18.00 11.70 -6.44
N ALA A 210 19.23 11.74 -6.98
CA ALA A 210 19.50 11.49 -8.39
C ALA A 210 18.96 10.14 -8.89
N GLN A 211 19.07 9.07 -8.08
CA GLN A 211 18.56 7.74 -8.44
C GLN A 211 17.05 7.72 -8.62
N ARG A 212 16.29 8.41 -7.74
CA ARG A 212 14.83 8.53 -7.86
C ARG A 212 14.42 9.39 -9.04
N ARG A 213 15.15 10.50 -9.30
CA ARG A 213 14.94 11.31 -10.51
C ARG A 213 15.15 10.49 -11.78
N GLN A 214 16.19 9.64 -11.83
CA GLN A 214 16.41 8.78 -12.98
C GLN A 214 15.22 7.83 -13.18
N LYS A 215 14.71 7.22 -12.12
CA LYS A 215 13.52 6.36 -12.22
C LYS A 215 12.30 7.11 -12.74
N ALA A 216 12.09 8.35 -12.32
CA ALA A 216 11.02 9.22 -12.84
C ALA A 216 11.18 9.51 -14.33
N LEU A 217 12.40 9.80 -14.78
CA LEU A 217 12.73 9.99 -16.21
C LEU A 217 12.46 8.71 -17.02
N ASP A 218 12.85 7.55 -16.51
CA ASP A 218 12.62 6.24 -17.15
C ASP A 218 11.12 5.95 -17.33
N MET A 219 10.26 6.49 -16.44
CA MET A 219 8.80 6.44 -16.52
C MET A 219 8.21 7.54 -17.42
N GLY A 220 9.06 8.38 -18.04
CA GLY A 220 8.65 9.45 -18.94
C GLY A 220 8.04 10.66 -18.25
N PHE A 221 8.43 10.93 -17.00
CA PHE A 221 8.11 12.17 -16.30
C PHE A 221 9.20 13.22 -16.53
N GLU A 222 8.83 14.49 -16.41
CA GLU A 222 9.80 15.58 -16.27
C GLU A 222 10.29 15.62 -14.82
N VAL A 223 11.52 16.09 -14.59
CA VAL A 223 12.08 16.11 -13.23
C VAL A 223 12.73 17.44 -12.88
N ILE A 224 12.68 17.79 -11.60
CA ILE A 224 13.41 18.92 -11.02
C ILE A 224 14.26 18.38 -9.86
N ASP A 225 15.53 18.82 -9.83
CA ASP A 225 16.42 18.59 -8.69
C ASP A 225 16.18 19.66 -7.62
N SER A 226 15.47 19.32 -6.56
CA SER A 226 15.21 20.27 -5.47
C SER A 226 16.43 20.57 -4.61
N SER A 227 17.53 19.81 -4.75
CA SER A 227 18.79 20.13 -4.09
C SER A 227 19.60 21.21 -4.82
N ALA A 228 19.28 21.50 -6.08
CA ALA A 228 20.02 22.45 -6.92
C ALA A 228 19.52 23.90 -6.82
N GLY A 229 18.36 24.16 -6.17
CA GLY A 229 17.81 25.50 -6.06
C GLY A 229 16.32 25.56 -5.71
N ASP A 230 15.68 26.68 -5.98
CA ASP A 230 14.25 26.89 -5.75
C ASP A 230 13.40 26.11 -6.77
N ALA A 231 12.90 24.96 -6.33
CA ALA A 231 12.04 24.11 -7.17
C ALA A 231 10.74 24.81 -7.59
N GLY A 232 10.19 25.70 -6.75
CA GLY A 232 8.99 26.47 -7.08
C GLY A 232 9.24 27.51 -8.18
N ALA A 233 10.42 28.15 -8.19
CA ALA A 233 10.83 29.04 -9.28
C ALA A 233 11.00 28.24 -10.58
N THR A 234 11.68 27.09 -10.51
CA THR A 234 11.87 26.21 -11.68
C THR A 234 10.53 25.69 -12.22
N LEU A 235 9.59 25.29 -11.36
CA LEU A 235 8.25 24.89 -11.80
C LEU A 235 7.54 26.01 -12.56
N ARG A 236 7.62 27.27 -12.09
CA ARG A 236 7.04 28.42 -12.79
C ARG A 236 7.73 28.67 -14.14
N GLU A 237 9.05 28.58 -14.20
CA GLU A 237 9.80 28.71 -15.44
C GLU A 237 9.39 27.65 -16.48
N MET A 238 9.26 26.40 -16.07
CA MET A 238 8.85 25.29 -16.92
C MET A 238 7.38 25.39 -17.41
N THR A 239 6.59 26.29 -16.82
CA THR A 239 5.15 26.47 -17.08
C THR A 239 4.81 27.91 -17.50
N ASP A 240 5.72 28.59 -18.21
CA ASP A 240 5.54 29.95 -18.73
C ASP A 240 5.11 30.97 -17.66
N GLY A 241 5.57 30.82 -16.43
CA GLY A 241 5.28 31.69 -15.29
C GLY A 241 4.00 31.35 -14.52
N LEU A 242 3.16 30.44 -15.02
CA LEU A 242 1.86 30.12 -14.44
C LEU A 242 1.95 29.20 -13.22
N GLY A 243 2.96 28.34 -13.17
CA GLY A 243 3.06 27.25 -12.21
C GLY A 243 2.25 26.03 -12.64
N VAL A 244 2.10 25.07 -11.72
CA VAL A 244 1.33 23.84 -11.97
C VAL A 244 -0.12 24.01 -11.49
N ASP A 245 -1.06 23.32 -12.15
CA ASP A 245 -2.49 23.36 -11.80
C ASP A 245 -2.80 22.56 -10.55
N LYS A 246 -2.05 21.48 -10.32
CA LYS A 246 -2.22 20.57 -9.18
C LYS A 246 -0.87 20.18 -8.60
N ILE A 247 -0.85 19.96 -7.29
CA ILE A 247 0.29 19.40 -6.58
C ILE A 247 -0.16 18.15 -5.83
N ILE A 248 0.62 17.08 -5.96
CA ILE A 248 0.56 15.89 -5.13
C ILE A 248 1.79 15.90 -4.22
N GLU A 249 1.56 15.99 -2.91
CA GLU A 249 2.62 15.89 -1.91
C GLU A 249 2.82 14.40 -1.57
N ALA A 250 4.03 13.88 -1.75
CA ALA A 250 4.42 12.50 -1.53
C ALA A 250 5.86 12.37 -0.97
N ALA A 251 6.44 13.47 -0.47
CA ALA A 251 7.79 13.44 0.10
C ALA A 251 7.80 12.89 1.54
N GLY A 252 6.73 13.15 2.30
CA GLY A 252 6.59 12.66 3.67
C GLY A 252 7.61 13.22 4.66
N VAL A 253 8.25 14.35 4.32
CA VAL A 253 9.20 15.03 5.20
C VAL A 253 8.60 16.33 5.72
N PRO A 254 8.91 16.75 6.96
CA PRO A 254 8.52 18.07 7.46
C PRO A 254 9.05 19.18 6.55
N ILE A 255 8.19 20.15 6.23
CA ILE A 255 8.54 21.34 5.46
C ILE A 255 9.14 22.38 6.41
#